data_1d44938b0d551c4991075a5d769e9083
#
_entry.id   1d44938b0d551c4991075a5d769e9083
#
_cell.length_a   1.000
_cell.length_b   1.000
_cell.length_c   1.000
_cell.angle_alpha   90.00
_cell.angle_beta   90.00
_cell.angle_gamma   90.00
#
_symmetry.space_group_name_H-M   'P 1'
#
loop_
_entity.id
_entity.type
_entity.pdbx_description
1 polymer ?
#
loop_
_entity_poly.entity_id
_entity_poly.type
_entity_poly.pdbx_seq_one_letter_code
_entity_poly.pdbx_strand_id
1 'polypeptide(L)'
;MQTEWEFERKFVVSYVPEGLLDTRKSVVIRQGYLATERDKHIRIRDEGGHYTMTVKQGMGLKRRDTRIELNAAQFNDLWPLTQNMRVEKKRYRIDFFGDQLVVDIFVGNLAPLKLVEVEFDSEISSRQFLPPDFADLEVTHRKEFQNVALARYGLPDMVISSGQQVIA
;
A
#
# COMPACT_ATOMS: atom_id res chain seq x y z
N MET A 1 -23.96 5.49 3.49
CA MET A 1 -22.82 4.71 3.97
C MET A 1 -22.57 3.62 2.94
N GLN A 2 -21.66 3.85 1.99
CA GLN A 2 -21.33 2.88 0.95
C GLN A 2 -20.37 1.86 1.52
N THR A 3 -20.79 0.61 1.57
CA THR A 3 -19.92 -0.54 1.81
C THR A 3 -19.49 -1.00 0.43
N GLU A 4 -18.36 -0.50 -0.06
CA GLU A 4 -17.80 -0.93 -1.32
C GLU A 4 -16.94 -2.18 -1.07
N TRP A 5 -17.14 -3.18 -1.94
CA TRP A 5 -16.27 -4.34 -2.02
C TRP A 5 -15.09 -3.95 -2.90
N GLU A 6 -13.89 -3.90 -2.32
CA GLU A 6 -12.67 -3.67 -3.08
C GLU A 6 -12.07 -5.01 -3.50
N PHE A 7 -11.91 -5.20 -4.79
CA PHE A 7 -11.14 -6.29 -5.36
C PHE A 7 -9.77 -5.74 -5.76
N GLU A 8 -8.74 -6.15 -5.06
CA GLU A 8 -7.37 -5.67 -5.28
C GLU A 8 -6.46 -6.84 -5.63
N ARG A 9 -5.57 -6.64 -6.60
CA ARG A 9 -4.43 -7.52 -6.83
C ARG A 9 -3.13 -6.75 -6.55
N LYS A 10 -2.16 -7.45 -5.97
CA LYS A 10 -0.90 -6.87 -5.51
C LYS A 10 0.28 -7.69 -5.96
N PHE A 11 1.32 -7.01 -6.44
CA PHE A 11 2.52 -7.62 -7.00
C PHE A 11 3.78 -6.99 -6.42
N VAL A 12 4.79 -7.81 -6.12
CA VAL A 12 6.16 -7.32 -5.90
C VAL A 12 6.80 -7.10 -7.26
N VAL A 13 7.55 -5.99 -7.38
CA VAL A 13 8.31 -5.66 -8.58
C VAL A 13 9.75 -5.32 -8.21
N SER A 14 10.72 -5.86 -8.95
CA SER A 14 12.14 -5.55 -8.75
C SER A 14 12.52 -4.21 -9.38
N TYR A 15 11.91 -3.89 -10.51
CA TYR A 15 12.10 -2.62 -11.20
C TYR A 15 10.78 -2.12 -11.79
N VAL A 16 10.72 -0.84 -12.09
CA VAL A 16 9.66 -0.23 -12.88
C VAL A 16 10.29 0.34 -14.13
N PRO A 17 9.77 0.05 -15.34
CA PRO A 17 10.35 0.55 -16.58
C PRO A 17 10.52 2.07 -16.58
N GLU A 18 11.64 2.53 -17.12
CA GLU A 18 11.89 3.97 -17.31
C GLU A 18 10.77 4.59 -18.17
N GLY A 19 10.35 5.79 -17.80
CA GLY A 19 9.27 6.50 -18.49
C GLY A 19 7.86 6.20 -17.99
N LEU A 20 7.64 5.11 -17.23
CA LEU A 20 6.35 4.90 -16.57
C LEU A 20 6.14 5.78 -15.34
N LEU A 21 7.22 6.16 -14.65
CA LEU A 21 7.16 6.98 -13.45
C LEU A 21 7.32 8.46 -13.80
N ASP A 22 6.21 9.18 -13.88
CA ASP A 22 6.24 10.65 -13.94
C ASP A 22 6.38 11.21 -12.52
N THR A 23 7.56 11.71 -12.18
CA THR A 23 7.85 12.25 -10.83
C THR A 23 6.96 13.41 -10.43
N ARG A 24 6.39 14.14 -11.39
CA ARG A 24 5.44 15.24 -11.15
C ARG A 24 4.08 14.73 -10.62
N LYS A 25 3.75 13.47 -10.88
CA LYS A 25 2.52 12.82 -10.43
C LYS A 25 2.71 11.97 -9.18
N SER A 26 3.89 12.02 -8.57
CA SER A 26 4.15 11.26 -7.36
C SER A 26 3.66 11.97 -6.13
N VAL A 27 3.20 11.18 -5.15
CA VAL A 27 2.78 11.66 -3.84
C VAL A 27 3.56 10.92 -2.76
N VAL A 28 4.12 11.68 -1.80
CA VAL A 28 4.71 11.09 -0.60
C VAL A 28 3.58 10.68 0.35
N ILE A 29 3.62 9.42 0.80
CA ILE A 29 2.70 8.89 1.78
C ILE A 29 3.46 8.56 3.05
N ARG A 30 2.98 9.11 4.16
CA ARG A 30 3.37 8.72 5.51
C ARG A 30 2.13 8.15 6.19
N GLN A 31 2.21 6.93 6.64
CA GLN A 31 1.11 6.33 7.37
C GLN A 31 1.60 5.58 8.60
N GLY A 32 0.81 5.62 9.64
CA GLY A 32 1.11 4.98 10.90
C GLY A 32 -0.14 4.39 11.55
N TYR A 33 0.06 3.43 12.42
CA TYR A 33 -0.99 2.72 13.12
C TYR A 33 -1.01 3.12 14.59
N LEU A 34 -2.15 3.65 15.05
CA LEU A 34 -2.39 4.04 16.43
C LEU A 34 -2.75 2.83 17.31
N ALA A 35 -3.49 1.89 16.73
CA ALA A 35 -3.89 0.66 17.40
C ALA A 35 -4.09 -0.46 16.38
N THR A 36 -3.75 -1.68 16.78
CA THR A 36 -3.95 -2.89 15.97
C THR A 36 -4.47 -4.00 16.86
N GLU A 37 -5.66 -4.49 16.54
CA GLU A 37 -6.27 -5.68 17.10
C GLU A 37 -6.39 -6.75 16.01
N ARG A 38 -6.86 -7.94 16.36
CA ARG A 38 -6.93 -9.08 15.45
C ARG A 38 -7.70 -8.77 14.16
N ASP A 39 -8.81 -8.05 14.25
CA ASP A 39 -9.75 -7.78 13.17
C ASP A 39 -10.01 -6.28 12.95
N LYS A 40 -9.30 -5.43 13.70
CA LYS A 40 -9.48 -3.99 13.65
C LYS A 40 -8.16 -3.25 13.81
N HIS A 41 -7.94 -2.23 12.99
CA HIS A 41 -6.83 -1.32 13.19
C HIS A 41 -7.21 0.12 12.84
N ILE A 42 -6.54 1.04 13.52
CA ILE A 42 -6.70 2.47 13.34
C ILE A 42 -5.42 3.01 12.70
N ARG A 43 -5.56 3.55 11.51
CA ARG A 43 -4.46 4.12 10.71
C ARG A 43 -4.67 5.61 10.53
N ILE A 44 -3.61 6.39 10.68
CA ILE A 44 -3.55 7.76 10.19
C ILE A 44 -2.63 7.83 8.97
N ARG A 45 -2.96 8.71 8.04
CA ARG A 45 -2.21 8.88 6.77
C ARG A 45 -2.11 10.37 6.42
N ASP A 46 -0.92 10.76 6.02
CA ASP A 46 -0.65 11.96 5.25
C ASP A 46 -0.37 11.54 3.79
N GLU A 47 -1.17 12.01 2.87
CA GLU A 47 -1.01 11.78 1.44
C GLU A 47 -0.84 13.13 0.74
N GLY A 48 0.40 13.64 0.73
CA GLY A 48 0.71 14.93 0.10
C GLY A 48 0.02 16.14 0.73
N GLY A 49 -0.16 16.15 2.05
CA GLY A 49 -0.83 17.21 2.80
C GLY A 49 -2.33 16.98 3.00
N HIS A 50 -2.85 15.85 2.51
CA HIS A 50 -4.21 15.40 2.79
C HIS A 50 -4.17 14.38 3.93
N TYR A 51 -4.81 14.71 5.04
CA TYR A 51 -4.71 13.94 6.27
C TYR A 51 -6.00 13.19 6.58
N THR A 52 -5.87 11.89 6.84
CA THR A 52 -7.03 11.04 7.14
C THR A 52 -6.73 10.10 8.31
N MET A 53 -7.78 9.76 9.06
CA MET A 53 -7.80 8.62 9.96
C MET A 53 -8.79 7.58 9.42
N THR A 54 -8.37 6.33 9.35
CA THR A 54 -9.22 5.24 8.89
C THR A 54 -9.28 4.15 9.95
N VAL A 55 -10.49 3.81 10.37
CA VAL A 55 -10.75 2.61 11.17
C VAL A 55 -11.12 1.50 10.21
N LYS A 56 -10.26 0.50 10.13
CA LYS A 56 -10.50 -0.70 9.32
C LYS A 56 -10.95 -1.83 10.23
N GLN A 57 -12.09 -2.44 9.91
CA GLN A 57 -12.68 -3.54 10.67
C GLN A 57 -13.08 -4.67 9.76
N GLY A 58 -12.78 -5.92 10.18
CA GLY A 58 -13.13 -7.14 9.48
C GLY A 58 -11.93 -7.90 8.93
N MET A 59 -12.18 -9.18 8.59
CA MET A 59 -11.19 -10.09 8.02
C MET A 59 -11.64 -10.61 6.65
N GLY A 60 -10.67 -10.88 5.79
CA GLY A 60 -10.91 -11.43 4.46
C GLY A 60 -11.58 -10.45 3.50
N LEU A 61 -12.55 -10.95 2.73
CA LEU A 61 -13.26 -10.17 1.70
C LEU A 61 -14.25 -9.14 2.25
N LYS A 62 -14.62 -9.22 3.56
CA LYS A 62 -15.56 -8.28 4.19
C LYS A 62 -14.80 -7.32 5.10
N ARG A 63 -14.47 -6.15 4.59
CA ARG A 63 -13.87 -5.07 5.35
C ARG A 63 -14.79 -3.88 5.39
N ARG A 64 -14.87 -3.24 6.55
CA ARG A 64 -15.53 -1.97 6.72
C ARG A 64 -14.49 -0.91 7.01
N ASP A 65 -14.41 0.08 6.16
CA ASP A 65 -13.54 1.24 6.32
C ASP A 65 -14.40 2.44 6.74
N THR A 66 -14.08 3.01 7.91
CA THR A 66 -14.64 4.28 8.35
C THR A 66 -13.54 5.32 8.28
N ARG A 67 -13.70 6.32 7.42
CA ARG A 67 -12.72 7.38 7.19
C ARG A 67 -13.18 8.70 7.78
N ILE A 68 -12.24 9.40 8.42
CA ILE A 68 -12.42 10.71 9.02
C ILE A 68 -11.30 11.62 8.49
N GLU A 69 -11.66 12.80 8.01
CA GLU A 69 -10.69 13.82 7.64
C GLU A 69 -10.07 14.44 8.89
N LEU A 70 -8.75 14.64 8.83
CA LEU A 70 -8.00 15.33 9.86
C LEU A 70 -7.43 16.63 9.29
N ASN A 71 -7.25 17.62 10.16
CA ASN A 71 -6.41 18.76 9.83
C ASN A 71 -4.94 18.48 10.19
N ALA A 72 -4.02 19.34 9.73
CA ALA A 72 -2.60 19.17 9.94
C ALA A 72 -2.21 19.10 11.42
N ALA A 73 -2.84 19.91 12.29
CA ALA A 73 -2.57 19.92 13.72
C ALA A 73 -2.95 18.58 14.36
N GLN A 74 -4.14 18.08 14.06
CA GLN A 74 -4.60 16.78 14.54
C GLN A 74 -3.67 15.64 14.09
N PHE A 75 -3.25 15.65 12.83
CA PHE A 75 -2.30 14.65 12.34
C PHE A 75 -0.96 14.74 13.07
N ASN A 76 -0.42 15.94 13.25
CA ASN A 76 0.86 16.15 13.92
C ASN A 76 0.82 15.74 15.40
N ASP A 77 -0.29 15.94 16.09
CA ASP A 77 -0.47 15.50 17.48
C ASP A 77 -0.55 13.97 17.60
N LEU A 78 -1.15 13.31 16.61
CA LEU A 78 -1.31 11.85 16.60
C LEU A 78 -0.06 11.12 16.07
N TRP A 79 0.72 11.75 15.20
CA TRP A 79 1.86 11.11 14.53
C TRP A 79 2.90 10.51 15.49
N PRO A 80 3.30 11.16 16.60
CA PRO A 80 4.21 10.56 17.58
C PRO A 80 3.73 9.25 18.17
N LEU A 81 2.41 9.06 18.30
CA LEU A 81 1.80 7.85 18.86
C LEU A 81 1.92 6.62 17.94
N THR A 82 2.32 6.82 16.69
CA THR A 82 2.52 5.74 15.71
C THR A 82 3.96 5.21 15.66
N GLN A 83 4.82 5.64 16.58
CA GLN A 83 6.23 5.24 16.60
C GLN A 83 6.38 3.72 16.54
N ASN A 84 7.32 3.23 15.72
CA ASN A 84 7.55 1.80 15.44
C ASN A 84 6.42 1.07 14.69
N MET A 85 5.41 1.79 14.22
CA MET A 85 4.29 1.25 13.45
C MET A 85 4.02 2.09 12.20
N ARG A 86 5.07 2.41 11.44
CA ARG A 86 5.02 3.34 10.30
C ARG A 86 5.40 2.70 9.00
N VAL A 87 4.81 3.23 7.92
CA VAL A 87 5.18 2.97 6.54
C VAL A 87 5.33 4.31 5.84
N GLU A 88 6.46 4.49 5.17
CA GLU A 88 6.70 5.64 4.31
C GLU A 88 7.00 5.16 2.90
N LYS A 89 6.39 5.82 1.91
CA LYS A 89 6.49 5.43 0.51
C LYS A 89 6.20 6.59 -0.42
N LYS A 90 6.70 6.48 -1.63
CA LYS A 90 6.37 7.35 -2.74
C LYS A 90 5.41 6.62 -3.67
N ARG A 91 4.24 7.18 -3.87
CA ARG A 91 3.15 6.59 -4.67
C ARG A 91 3.06 7.26 -6.03
N TYR A 92 2.94 6.44 -7.06
CA TYR A 92 2.66 6.86 -8.43
C TYR A 92 1.36 6.21 -8.88
N ARG A 93 0.52 6.96 -9.60
CA ARG A 93 -0.65 6.43 -10.27
C ARG A 93 -0.40 6.47 -11.78
N ILE A 94 -0.54 5.33 -12.42
CA ILE A 94 -0.17 5.11 -13.82
C ILE A 94 -1.37 4.54 -14.54
N ASP A 95 -1.76 5.17 -15.66
CA ASP A 95 -2.73 4.57 -16.59
C ASP A 95 -2.02 3.52 -17.44
N PHE A 96 -2.50 2.28 -17.37
CA PHE A 96 -1.90 1.15 -18.05
C PHE A 96 -2.98 0.35 -18.78
N PHE A 97 -3.11 0.56 -20.10
CA PHE A 97 -4.10 -0.09 -20.96
C PHE A 97 -5.54 -0.06 -20.46
N GLY A 98 -5.92 1.05 -19.82
CA GLY A 98 -7.26 1.25 -19.28
C GLY A 98 -7.43 0.88 -17.81
N ASP A 99 -6.46 0.20 -17.21
CA ASP A 99 -6.39 -0.03 -15.77
C ASP A 99 -5.52 1.03 -15.09
N GLN A 100 -5.80 1.35 -13.84
CA GLN A 100 -4.97 2.23 -13.05
C GLN A 100 -4.05 1.40 -12.14
N LEU A 101 -2.75 1.45 -12.42
CA LEU A 101 -1.73 0.88 -11.55
C LEU A 101 -1.34 1.88 -10.48
N VAL A 102 -1.28 1.43 -9.25
CA VAL A 102 -0.71 2.18 -8.11
C VAL A 102 0.64 1.57 -7.79
N VAL A 103 1.72 2.33 -8.05
CA VAL A 103 3.09 1.90 -7.78
C VAL A 103 3.58 2.55 -6.50
N ASP A 104 3.88 1.76 -5.50
CA ASP A 104 4.43 2.18 -4.21
C ASP A 104 5.91 1.83 -4.13
N ILE A 105 6.77 2.84 -4.03
CA ILE A 105 8.19 2.69 -3.78
C ILE A 105 8.43 3.02 -2.31
N PHE A 106 8.74 2.00 -1.53
CA PHE A 106 8.97 2.15 -0.08
C PHE A 106 10.34 2.76 0.20
N VAL A 107 10.41 3.53 1.28
CA VAL A 107 11.63 4.20 1.71
C VAL A 107 12.04 3.78 3.13
N GLY A 108 13.22 4.21 3.58
CA GLY A 108 13.72 3.90 4.91
C GLY A 108 13.90 2.40 5.13
N ASN A 109 13.42 1.89 6.25
CA ASN A 109 13.57 0.49 6.64
C ASN A 109 12.85 -0.52 5.72
N LEU A 110 11.94 -0.03 4.88
CA LEU A 110 11.21 -0.87 3.93
C LEU A 110 11.79 -0.81 2.51
N ALA A 111 12.82 0.00 2.27
CA ALA A 111 13.57 -0.06 1.02
C ALA A 111 14.34 -1.40 0.95
N PRO A 112 14.46 -2.03 -0.23
CA PRO A 112 14.11 -1.56 -1.58
C PRO A 112 12.72 -2.03 -2.08
N LEU A 113 11.78 -2.37 -1.21
CA LEU A 113 10.48 -2.90 -1.58
C LEU A 113 9.75 -1.96 -2.55
N LYS A 114 9.22 -2.54 -3.63
CA LYS A 114 8.30 -1.88 -4.56
C LYS A 114 7.10 -2.79 -4.75
N LEU A 115 5.90 -2.23 -4.65
CA LEU A 115 4.64 -2.93 -4.88
C LEU A 115 3.84 -2.23 -5.98
N VAL A 116 3.16 -3.03 -6.78
CA VAL A 116 2.11 -2.57 -7.70
C VAL A 116 0.79 -3.10 -7.18
N GLU A 117 -0.18 -2.22 -7.02
CA GLU A 117 -1.56 -2.53 -6.65
C GLU A 117 -2.48 -2.14 -7.79
N VAL A 118 -3.50 -2.95 -8.05
CA VAL A 118 -4.56 -2.67 -9.01
C VAL A 118 -5.89 -2.96 -8.35
N GLU A 119 -6.78 -1.97 -8.36
CA GLU A 119 -8.14 -2.10 -7.84
C GLU A 119 -9.12 -2.35 -8.98
N PHE A 120 -10.14 -3.17 -8.74
CA PHE A 120 -11.15 -3.56 -9.73
C PHE A 120 -12.55 -3.40 -9.17
N ASP A 121 -13.48 -3.05 -10.03
CA ASP A 121 -14.90 -2.92 -9.69
C ASP A 121 -15.59 -4.28 -9.48
N SER A 122 -14.97 -5.37 -9.93
CA SER A 122 -15.54 -6.71 -9.84
C SER A 122 -14.47 -7.80 -9.75
N GLU A 123 -14.87 -8.95 -9.22
CA GLU A 123 -14.03 -10.15 -9.22
C GLU A 123 -13.70 -10.63 -10.64
N ILE A 124 -14.64 -10.45 -11.58
CA ILE A 124 -14.46 -10.85 -12.98
C ILE A 124 -13.34 -10.01 -13.60
N SER A 125 -13.40 -8.69 -13.45
CA SER A 125 -12.34 -7.78 -13.94
C SER A 125 -10.98 -8.11 -13.34
N SER A 126 -10.95 -8.40 -12.04
CA SER A 126 -9.73 -8.84 -11.35
C SER A 126 -9.12 -10.11 -11.94
N ARG A 127 -9.96 -11.09 -12.28
CA ARG A 127 -9.51 -12.37 -12.90
C ARG A 127 -9.04 -12.19 -14.34
N GLN A 128 -9.61 -11.24 -15.08
CA GLN A 128 -9.28 -10.98 -16.48
C GLN A 128 -8.03 -10.10 -16.65
N PHE A 129 -7.63 -9.42 -15.59
CA PHE A 129 -6.44 -8.55 -15.62
C PHE A 129 -5.18 -9.35 -15.93
N LEU A 130 -4.44 -8.91 -16.94
CA LEU A 130 -3.13 -9.43 -17.29
C LEU A 130 -2.06 -8.54 -16.66
N PRO A 131 -1.31 -9.06 -15.67
CA PRO A 131 -0.25 -8.28 -15.05
C PRO A 131 0.79 -7.83 -16.08
N PRO A 132 1.39 -6.64 -15.89
CA PRO A 132 2.49 -6.20 -16.74
C PRO A 132 3.71 -7.14 -16.59
N ASP A 133 4.55 -7.21 -17.62
CA ASP A 133 5.73 -8.08 -17.64
C ASP A 133 6.73 -7.80 -16.50
N PHE A 134 6.69 -6.60 -15.94
CA PHE A 134 7.53 -6.23 -14.78
C PHE A 134 6.92 -6.60 -13.41
N ALA A 135 5.73 -7.21 -13.37
CA ALA A 135 5.13 -7.73 -12.14
C ALA A 135 5.72 -9.12 -11.85
N ASP A 136 6.71 -9.17 -10.94
CA ASP A 136 7.51 -10.39 -10.73
C ASP A 136 6.75 -11.46 -9.96
N LEU A 137 6.06 -11.09 -8.88
CA LEU A 137 5.39 -12.03 -7.99
C LEU A 137 4.08 -11.47 -7.46
N GLU A 138 3.00 -12.21 -7.65
CA GLU A 138 1.72 -11.87 -7.04
C GLU A 138 1.73 -12.21 -5.55
N VAL A 139 1.38 -11.21 -4.74
CA VAL A 139 1.34 -11.28 -3.26
C VAL A 139 -0.03 -10.89 -2.68
N THR A 140 -1.07 -10.91 -3.50
CA THR A 140 -2.44 -10.52 -3.14
C THR A 140 -2.92 -11.14 -1.82
N HIS A 141 -2.64 -12.43 -1.62
CA HIS A 141 -3.07 -13.17 -0.42
C HIS A 141 -1.98 -13.33 0.64
N ARG A 142 -0.83 -12.68 0.46
CA ARG A 142 0.28 -12.75 1.41
C ARG A 142 0.18 -11.64 2.44
N LYS A 143 -0.11 -12.01 3.68
CA LYS A 143 -0.35 -11.08 4.80
C LYS A 143 0.87 -10.24 5.14
N GLU A 144 2.07 -10.78 4.95
CA GLU A 144 3.34 -10.11 5.20
C GLU A 144 3.57 -8.86 4.32
N PHE A 145 2.86 -8.76 3.18
CA PHE A 145 2.89 -7.59 2.30
C PHE A 145 1.77 -6.58 2.56
N GLN A 146 0.95 -6.80 3.58
CA GLN A 146 -0.01 -5.78 4.02
C GLN A 146 0.73 -4.65 4.74
N ASN A 147 0.30 -3.40 4.52
CA ASN A 147 0.97 -2.25 5.13
C ASN A 147 1.07 -2.33 6.66
N VAL A 148 0.08 -2.91 7.34
CA VAL A 148 0.12 -3.11 8.79
C VAL A 148 1.20 -4.11 9.20
N ALA A 149 1.41 -5.17 8.43
CA ALA A 149 2.46 -6.15 8.67
C ALA A 149 3.84 -5.55 8.38
N LEU A 150 3.98 -4.83 7.26
CA LEU A 150 5.21 -4.10 6.93
C LEU A 150 5.58 -3.08 8.01
N ALA A 151 4.60 -2.36 8.55
CA ALA A 151 4.82 -1.40 9.64
C ALA A 151 5.30 -2.08 10.93
N ARG A 152 4.80 -3.29 11.22
CA ARG A 152 5.10 -4.02 12.46
C ARG A 152 6.37 -4.85 12.37
N TYR A 153 6.57 -5.57 11.28
CA TYR A 153 7.59 -6.60 11.15
C TYR A 153 8.73 -6.26 10.19
N GLY A 154 8.56 -5.17 9.42
CA GLY A 154 9.56 -4.78 8.41
C GLY A 154 9.44 -5.57 7.11
N LEU A 155 10.56 -5.66 6.39
CA LEU A 155 10.63 -6.37 5.11
C LEU A 155 10.41 -7.87 5.30
N PRO A 156 9.57 -8.50 4.45
CA PRO A 156 9.49 -9.96 4.40
C PRO A 156 10.83 -10.60 4.02
N ASP A 157 11.12 -11.79 4.58
CA ASP A 157 12.40 -12.50 4.39
C ASP A 157 12.77 -12.71 2.92
N MET A 158 11.79 -12.97 2.07
CA MET A 158 12.03 -13.14 0.62
C MET A 158 12.58 -11.87 -0.06
N VAL A 159 12.21 -10.67 0.42
CA VAL A 159 12.74 -9.40 -0.11
C VAL A 159 14.16 -9.19 0.38
N ILE A 160 14.46 -9.57 1.63
CA ILE A 160 15.81 -9.53 2.20
C ILE A 160 16.74 -10.46 1.44
N SER A 161 16.30 -11.67 1.14
CA SER A 161 17.08 -12.66 0.39
C SER A 161 17.36 -12.24 -1.05
N SER A 162 16.47 -11.48 -1.66
CA SER A 162 16.64 -10.93 -3.02
C SER A 162 17.51 -9.67 -3.07
N GLY A 163 17.77 -9.06 -1.94
CA GLY A 163 18.68 -7.89 -1.83
C GLY A 163 20.14 -8.17 -2.16
N GLN A 164 20.54 -9.45 -2.24
CA GLN A 164 21.85 -9.89 -2.75
C GLN A 164 21.83 -10.42 -4.18
N GLN A 165 20.64 -10.66 -4.73
CA GLN A 165 20.45 -10.95 -6.16
C GLN A 165 19.18 -10.21 -6.59
N VAL A 166 19.35 -9.19 -7.42
CA VAL A 166 18.26 -8.68 -8.25
C VAL A 166 17.62 -9.92 -8.86
N ILE A 167 16.39 -10.23 -8.49
CA ILE A 167 15.64 -11.29 -9.14
C ILE A 167 15.54 -10.84 -10.59
N ALA A 168 16.29 -11.52 -11.42
CA ALA A 168 16.19 -11.36 -12.85
C ALA A 168 14.85 -11.89 -13.33
#